data_6a115aca1a0f27d62edb232de85fd760
#
_entry.id   6a115aca1a0f27d62edb232de85fd760
#
_cell.length_a   1.000
_cell.length_b   1.000
_cell.length_c   1.000
_cell.angle_alpha   90.00
_cell.angle_beta   90.00
_cell.angle_gamma   90.00
#
_symmetry.space_group_name_H-M   'P 1'
#
loop_
_entity.id
_entity.type
_entity.pdbx_description
1 polymer ?
#
loop_
_entity_poly.entity_id
_entity_poly.type
_entity_poly.pdbx_seq_one_letter_code
_entity_poly.pdbx_strand_id
1 'polypeptide(L)'
;YKGSQIFAFDFGGSIRAAALGMGGDWQDLGGALHAEEGDSAAVALQPLARIDNAGERAWAAEWLAAMLAGEGMVIDPAAKEHLWSALTSLASAPPAERTLTGLAVLLQSQELKQALAPYLICGPWGRLLDAEQERLGEASVQAFETEGLIGASSAAAVLAYLFHRIEGRLDGSPTMIIIDEGW
;
A
#
# COMPACT_ATOMS: atom_id res chain seq x y z
N TYR A 1 9.35 -22.65 -14.59
CA TYR A 1 10.46 -21.93 -15.25
C TYR A 1 11.35 -21.32 -14.17
N LYS A 2 12.68 -21.61 -14.21
CA LYS A 2 13.63 -20.92 -13.31
C LYS A 2 13.62 -19.42 -13.63
N GLY A 3 13.42 -18.57 -12.63
CA GLY A 3 13.42 -17.12 -12.77
C GLY A 3 12.06 -16.51 -13.16
N SER A 4 10.95 -17.27 -13.18
CA SER A 4 9.62 -16.68 -13.33
C SER A 4 9.11 -16.11 -12.02
N GLN A 5 8.26 -15.07 -12.13
CA GLN A 5 7.57 -14.46 -11.02
C GLN A 5 6.07 -14.78 -11.10
N ILE A 6 5.43 -14.96 -9.95
CA ILE A 6 3.98 -15.19 -9.83
C ILE A 6 3.45 -14.26 -8.75
N PHE A 7 2.45 -13.47 -9.10
CA PHE A 7 1.69 -12.64 -8.18
C PHE A 7 0.22 -13.06 -8.25
N ALA A 8 -0.32 -13.55 -7.16
CA ALA A 8 -1.70 -14.03 -7.09
C ALA A 8 -2.50 -13.21 -6.09
N PHE A 9 -3.63 -12.69 -6.52
CA PHE A 9 -4.63 -12.06 -5.67
C PHE A 9 -5.74 -13.08 -5.48
N ASP A 10 -5.89 -13.55 -4.26
CA ASP A 10 -6.73 -14.68 -3.86
C ASP A 10 -7.90 -14.19 -3.01
N PHE A 11 -8.97 -14.95 -3.05
CA PHE A 11 -10.15 -14.73 -2.23
C PHE A 11 -10.51 -16.02 -1.49
N GLY A 12 -10.50 -15.97 -0.14
CA GLY A 12 -10.83 -17.11 0.71
C GLY A 12 -9.69 -18.07 0.96
N GLY A 13 -8.43 -17.66 0.79
CA GLY A 13 -7.24 -18.41 1.17
C GLY A 13 -6.97 -19.68 0.36
N SER A 14 -7.59 -19.83 -0.82
CA SER A 14 -7.55 -21.05 -1.64
C SER A 14 -6.15 -21.38 -2.15
N ILE A 15 -5.34 -20.36 -2.46
CA ILE A 15 -4.00 -20.52 -3.07
C ILE A 15 -2.88 -20.61 -2.02
N ARG A 16 -3.18 -20.41 -0.73
CA ARG A 16 -2.20 -20.37 0.36
C ARG A 16 -1.24 -21.57 0.36
N ALA A 17 -1.81 -22.79 0.32
CA ALA A 17 -1.01 -24.02 0.37
C ALA A 17 -0.08 -24.15 -0.84
N ALA A 18 -0.56 -23.75 -2.03
CA ALA A 18 0.23 -23.77 -3.26
C ALA A 18 1.37 -22.77 -3.21
N ALA A 19 1.13 -21.52 -2.79
CA ALA A 19 2.15 -20.48 -2.67
C ALA A 19 3.27 -20.90 -1.72
N LEU A 20 2.93 -21.35 -0.51
CA LEU A 20 3.89 -21.82 0.48
C LEU A 20 4.63 -23.09 0.02
N GLY A 21 3.95 -24.02 -0.64
CA GLY A 21 4.56 -25.23 -1.19
C GLY A 21 5.56 -24.96 -2.32
N MET A 22 5.42 -23.85 -3.02
CA MET A 22 6.39 -23.34 -4.01
C MET A 22 7.52 -22.51 -3.40
N GLY A 23 7.60 -22.38 -2.08
CA GLY A 23 8.58 -21.56 -1.39
C GLY A 23 8.31 -20.06 -1.52
N GLY A 24 7.07 -19.69 -1.76
CA GLY A 24 6.61 -18.31 -1.86
C GLY A 24 6.08 -17.73 -0.55
N ASP A 25 5.66 -16.49 -0.62
CA ASP A 25 5.01 -15.76 0.47
C ASP A 25 3.49 -15.80 0.31
N TRP A 26 2.79 -15.98 1.41
CA TRP A 26 1.34 -15.76 1.49
C TRP A 26 1.07 -14.66 2.52
N GLN A 27 0.28 -13.67 2.14
CA GLN A 27 0.11 -12.42 2.87
C GLN A 27 -1.38 -12.12 3.02
N ASP A 28 -1.85 -12.12 4.26
CA ASP A 28 -3.23 -11.79 4.61
C ASP A 28 -3.37 -10.29 4.84
N LEU A 29 -3.89 -9.59 3.82
CA LEU A 29 -4.08 -8.14 3.88
C LEU A 29 -5.23 -7.76 4.83
N GLY A 30 -6.28 -8.57 4.88
CA GLY A 30 -7.41 -8.38 5.79
C GLY A 30 -7.04 -8.68 7.24
N GLY A 31 -6.28 -9.76 7.46
CA GLY A 31 -5.78 -10.14 8.77
C GLY A 31 -4.86 -9.10 9.38
N ALA A 32 -4.08 -8.40 8.55
CA ALA A 32 -3.20 -7.31 9.01
C ALA A 32 -3.96 -6.17 9.71
N LEU A 33 -5.21 -5.93 9.34
CA LEU A 33 -6.05 -4.90 9.97
C LEU A 33 -6.46 -5.26 11.41
N HIS A 34 -6.47 -6.55 11.73
CA HIS A 34 -6.88 -7.09 13.02
C HIS A 34 -5.71 -7.67 13.83
N ALA A 35 -4.49 -7.60 13.30
CA ALA A 35 -3.29 -8.09 13.97
C ALA A 35 -3.09 -7.40 15.33
N GLU A 36 -2.55 -8.14 16.31
CA GLU A 36 -2.20 -7.56 17.61
C GLU A 36 -1.03 -6.58 17.46
N GLU A 37 -0.95 -5.61 18.35
CA GLU A 37 0.16 -4.67 18.39
C GLU A 37 1.47 -5.42 18.64
N GLY A 38 2.45 -5.23 17.74
CA GLY A 38 3.74 -5.92 17.82
C GLY A 38 3.79 -7.26 17.08
N ASP A 39 2.74 -7.68 16.39
CA ASP A 39 2.81 -8.85 15.49
C ASP A 39 3.71 -8.54 14.29
N SER A 40 4.96 -9.03 14.38
CA SER A 40 5.98 -8.84 13.34
C SER A 40 5.71 -9.66 12.06
N ALA A 41 4.80 -10.63 12.12
CA ALA A 41 4.43 -11.45 10.97
C ALA A 41 3.31 -10.82 10.13
N ALA A 42 2.58 -9.85 10.68
CA ALA A 42 1.51 -9.17 9.94
C ALA A 42 2.09 -8.30 8.81
N VAL A 43 1.41 -8.31 7.67
CA VAL A 43 1.72 -7.42 6.54
C VAL A 43 1.59 -5.96 6.99
N ALA A 44 2.55 -5.15 6.57
CA ALA A 44 2.50 -3.71 6.79
C ALA A 44 3.15 -3.00 5.61
N LEU A 45 2.48 -2.01 5.09
CA LEU A 45 2.86 -1.30 3.87
C LEU A 45 3.32 0.12 4.23
N GLN A 46 4.38 0.57 3.54
CA GLN A 46 4.93 1.91 3.68
C GLN A 46 4.95 2.62 2.31
N PRO A 47 3.80 3.10 1.82
CA PRO A 47 3.69 3.65 0.46
C PRO A 47 4.57 4.87 0.19
N LEU A 48 4.97 5.59 1.23
CA LEU A 48 5.79 6.80 1.12
C LEU A 48 7.29 6.56 1.36
N ALA A 49 7.73 5.30 1.54
CA ALA A 49 9.12 4.98 1.87
C ALA A 49 10.15 5.59 0.92
N ARG A 50 9.83 5.66 -0.38
CA ARG A 50 10.77 6.02 -1.46
C ARG A 50 10.52 7.39 -2.08
N ILE A 51 9.77 8.28 -1.44
CA ILE A 51 9.42 9.60 -1.98
C ILE A 51 10.60 10.57 -2.12
N ASP A 52 11.80 10.23 -1.64
CA ASP A 52 13.04 10.91 -2.00
C ASP A 52 13.35 10.78 -3.50
N ASN A 53 12.94 9.69 -4.14
CA ASN A 53 12.93 9.58 -5.60
C ASN A 53 11.80 10.43 -6.20
N ALA A 54 12.09 11.20 -7.24
CA ALA A 54 11.11 12.10 -7.87
C ALA A 54 9.96 11.36 -8.54
N GLY A 55 10.22 10.21 -9.16
CA GLY A 55 9.18 9.36 -9.77
C GLY A 55 8.24 8.76 -8.75
N GLU A 56 8.80 8.20 -7.66
CA GLU A 56 8.02 7.65 -6.55
C GLU A 56 7.18 8.74 -5.86
N ARG A 57 7.73 9.94 -5.69
CA ARG A 57 7.00 11.09 -5.12
C ARG A 57 5.84 11.54 -6.02
N ALA A 58 6.04 11.55 -7.35
CA ALA A 58 4.98 11.88 -8.30
C ALA A 58 3.86 10.83 -8.27
N TRP A 59 4.23 9.54 -8.26
CA TRP A 59 3.27 8.46 -8.10
C TRP A 59 2.49 8.59 -6.77
N ALA A 60 3.18 8.83 -5.67
CA ALA A 60 2.57 8.98 -4.35
C ALA A 60 1.56 10.13 -4.30
N ALA A 61 1.84 11.26 -4.99
CA ALA A 61 0.92 12.39 -5.08
C ALA A 61 -0.40 12.00 -5.80
N GLU A 62 -0.32 11.29 -6.91
CA GLU A 62 -1.51 10.82 -7.64
C GLU A 62 -2.25 9.70 -6.87
N TRP A 63 -1.52 8.80 -6.21
CA TRP A 63 -2.10 7.77 -5.36
C TRP A 63 -2.87 8.36 -4.18
N LEU A 64 -2.31 9.35 -3.47
CA LEU A 64 -2.98 10.06 -2.39
C LEU A 64 -4.21 10.81 -2.90
N ALA A 65 -4.11 11.49 -4.04
CA ALA A 65 -5.23 12.19 -4.64
C ALA A 65 -6.39 11.23 -4.96
N ALA A 66 -6.10 10.07 -5.53
CA ALA A 66 -7.10 9.04 -5.83
C ALA A 66 -7.73 8.46 -4.56
N MET A 67 -6.92 8.16 -3.55
CA MET A 67 -7.37 7.66 -2.25
C MET A 67 -8.33 8.65 -1.56
N LEU A 68 -7.95 9.93 -1.49
CA LEU A 68 -8.76 10.97 -0.86
C LEU A 68 -10.03 11.30 -1.67
N ALA A 69 -9.97 11.20 -2.99
CA ALA A 69 -11.17 11.28 -3.84
C ALA A 69 -12.16 10.14 -3.55
N GLY A 70 -11.65 8.94 -3.25
CA GLY A 70 -12.45 7.79 -2.81
C GLY A 70 -13.19 8.03 -1.48
N GLU A 71 -12.65 8.88 -0.61
CA GLU A 71 -13.31 9.37 0.63
C GLU A 71 -14.28 10.55 0.37
N GLY A 72 -14.56 10.86 -0.89
CA GLY A 72 -15.49 11.92 -1.28
C GLY A 72 -14.89 13.34 -1.29
N MET A 73 -13.57 13.46 -1.17
CA MET A 73 -12.89 14.75 -1.22
C MET A 73 -12.78 15.26 -2.66
N VAL A 74 -13.07 16.53 -2.90
CA VAL A 74 -12.79 17.19 -4.18
C VAL A 74 -11.31 17.56 -4.24
N ILE A 75 -10.58 16.95 -5.17
CA ILE A 75 -9.15 17.20 -5.38
C ILE A 75 -8.98 18.34 -6.39
N ASP A 76 -9.05 19.55 -5.91
CA ASP A 76 -8.81 20.76 -6.69
C ASP A 76 -7.27 21.04 -6.84
N PRO A 77 -6.89 22.06 -7.64
CA PRO A 77 -5.48 22.42 -7.79
C PRO A 77 -4.79 22.81 -6.47
N ALA A 78 -5.51 23.43 -5.53
CA ALA A 78 -4.95 23.80 -4.23
C ALA A 78 -4.68 22.59 -3.37
N ALA A 79 -5.58 21.60 -3.35
CA ALA A 79 -5.37 20.31 -2.67
C ALA A 79 -4.13 19.58 -3.21
N LYS A 80 -3.96 19.55 -4.55
CA LYS A 80 -2.78 18.95 -5.19
C LYS A 80 -1.49 19.67 -4.79
N GLU A 81 -1.49 20.99 -4.73
CA GLU A 81 -0.34 21.80 -4.30
C GLU A 81 0.02 21.52 -2.83
N HIS A 82 -0.95 21.45 -1.94
CA HIS A 82 -0.73 21.10 -0.53
C HIS A 82 -0.14 19.70 -0.37
N LEU A 83 -0.68 18.70 -1.08
CA LEU A 83 -0.14 17.34 -1.09
C LEU A 83 1.31 17.31 -1.60
N TRP A 84 1.58 17.96 -2.72
CA TRP A 84 2.92 18.00 -3.31
C TRP A 84 3.93 18.69 -2.40
N SER A 85 3.57 19.82 -1.79
CA SER A 85 4.42 20.55 -0.85
C SER A 85 4.76 19.72 0.37
N ALA A 86 3.75 19.05 0.97
CA ALA A 86 3.94 18.19 2.12
C ALA A 86 4.81 16.96 1.78
N LEU A 87 4.57 16.29 0.64
CA LEU A 87 5.39 15.18 0.16
C LEU A 87 6.85 15.61 -0.08
N THR A 88 7.05 16.79 -0.66
CA THR A 88 8.40 17.32 -0.92
C THR A 88 9.15 17.60 0.39
N SER A 89 8.48 18.10 1.39
CA SER A 89 9.05 18.31 2.73
C SER A 89 9.37 16.98 3.41
N LEU A 90 8.44 16.02 3.36
CA LEU A 90 8.59 14.69 3.95
C LEU A 90 9.71 13.87 3.29
N ALA A 91 9.99 14.10 2.01
CA ALA A 91 11.06 13.41 1.30
C ALA A 91 12.46 13.61 1.90
N SER A 92 12.65 14.68 2.68
CA SER A 92 13.90 14.96 3.38
C SER A 92 14.01 14.27 4.74
N ALA A 93 12.91 13.68 5.23
CA ALA A 93 12.90 12.96 6.50
C ALA A 93 13.58 11.58 6.40
N PRO A 94 14.01 10.99 7.53
CA PRO A 94 14.46 9.61 7.57
C PRO A 94 13.39 8.64 7.02
N PRO A 95 13.77 7.51 6.40
CA PRO A 95 12.81 6.58 5.82
C PRO A 95 11.69 6.12 6.77
N ALA A 96 11.99 5.87 8.04
CA ALA A 96 11.00 5.45 9.03
C ALA A 96 9.92 6.52 9.34
N GLU A 97 10.21 7.79 9.07
CA GLU A 97 9.27 8.89 9.28
C GLU A 97 8.42 9.18 8.03
N ARG A 98 8.73 8.56 6.89
CA ARG A 98 8.00 8.75 5.62
C ARG A 98 6.72 7.92 5.62
N THR A 99 5.83 8.25 6.54
CA THR A 99 4.54 7.59 6.77
C THR A 99 3.38 8.53 6.45
N LEU A 100 2.16 8.01 6.37
CA LEU A 100 0.96 8.85 6.20
C LEU A 100 0.75 9.76 7.41
N THR A 101 1.07 9.28 8.63
CA THR A 101 1.08 10.11 9.84
C THR A 101 2.11 11.23 9.73
N GLY A 102 3.33 10.93 9.26
CA GLY A 102 4.35 11.95 9.00
C GLY A 102 3.90 12.99 7.98
N LEU A 103 3.22 12.56 6.91
CA LEU A 103 2.63 13.45 5.92
C LEU A 103 1.56 14.35 6.55
N ALA A 104 0.65 13.79 7.36
CA ALA A 104 -0.43 14.53 8.00
C ALA A 104 0.06 15.67 8.90
N VAL A 105 1.22 15.51 9.54
CA VAL A 105 1.86 16.58 10.33
C VAL A 105 2.25 17.76 9.46
N LEU A 106 2.71 17.53 8.24
CA LEU A 106 3.20 18.54 7.31
C LEU A 106 2.09 19.19 6.46
N LEU A 107 0.92 18.56 6.35
CA LEU A 107 -0.21 19.12 5.63
C LEU A 107 -0.71 20.41 6.32
N GLN A 108 -1.02 21.43 5.54
CA GLN A 108 -1.60 22.69 6.06
C GLN A 108 -3.13 22.70 5.99
N SER A 109 -3.73 21.97 5.04
CA SER A 109 -5.17 21.87 4.89
C SER A 109 -5.78 20.92 5.94
N GLN A 110 -6.73 21.44 6.71
CA GLN A 110 -7.45 20.66 7.71
C GLN A 110 -8.40 19.64 7.06
N GLU A 111 -8.93 19.96 5.89
CA GLU A 111 -9.78 19.04 5.12
C GLU A 111 -9.00 17.83 4.65
N LEU A 112 -7.78 18.02 4.11
CA LEU A 112 -6.88 16.92 3.74
C LEU A 112 -6.52 16.04 4.93
N LYS A 113 -6.24 16.64 6.11
CA LYS A 113 -5.95 15.88 7.34
C LYS A 113 -7.14 15.02 7.76
N GLN A 114 -8.35 15.57 7.69
CA GLN A 114 -9.57 14.84 8.06
C GLN A 114 -9.85 13.67 7.11
N ALA A 115 -9.71 13.90 5.79
CA ALA A 115 -9.89 12.84 4.80
C ALA A 115 -8.80 11.75 4.91
N LEU A 116 -7.59 12.10 5.35
CA LEU A 116 -6.50 11.14 5.55
C LEU A 116 -6.61 10.36 6.87
N ALA A 117 -7.37 10.86 7.86
CA ALA A 117 -7.44 10.30 9.21
C ALA A 117 -7.72 8.78 9.28
N PRO A 118 -8.58 8.18 8.44
CA PRO A 118 -8.82 6.74 8.47
C PRO A 118 -7.58 5.89 8.16
N TYR A 119 -6.60 6.46 7.47
CA TYR A 119 -5.39 5.78 6.99
C TYR A 119 -4.17 6.00 7.88
N LEU A 120 -4.28 6.84 8.92
CA LEU A 120 -3.22 7.11 9.88
C LEU A 120 -3.13 5.98 10.93
N ILE A 121 -2.04 5.93 11.66
CA ILE A 121 -1.73 4.85 12.62
C ILE A 121 -2.87 4.56 13.63
N CYS A 122 -3.64 5.56 14.01
CA CYS A 122 -4.81 5.39 14.89
C CYS A 122 -6.11 5.10 14.14
N GLY A 123 -6.10 5.11 12.81
CA GLY A 123 -7.27 4.85 11.98
C GLY A 123 -7.44 3.37 11.66
N PRO A 124 -8.60 2.98 11.11
CA PRO A 124 -8.91 1.58 10.81
C PRO A 124 -7.93 0.94 9.81
N TRP A 125 -7.34 1.72 8.90
CA TRP A 125 -6.45 1.22 7.86
C TRP A 125 -4.96 1.47 8.15
N GLY A 126 -4.64 2.20 9.23
CA GLY A 126 -3.28 2.64 9.54
C GLY A 126 -2.32 1.47 9.79
N ARG A 127 -2.79 0.40 10.43
CA ARG A 127 -1.95 -0.80 10.67
C ARG A 127 -1.42 -1.41 9.38
N LEU A 128 -2.19 -1.33 8.29
CA LEU A 128 -1.79 -1.86 6.99
C LEU A 128 -1.00 -0.84 6.15
N LEU A 129 -1.36 0.45 6.19
CA LEU A 129 -0.89 1.44 5.22
C LEU A 129 0.05 2.52 5.79
N ASP A 130 0.24 2.58 7.12
CA ASP A 130 1.00 3.64 7.77
C ASP A 130 2.20 3.10 8.57
N ALA A 131 2.88 2.11 8.01
CA ALA A 131 4.03 1.50 8.67
C ALA A 131 5.29 2.37 8.57
N GLU A 132 6.13 2.32 9.61
CA GLU A 132 7.47 2.90 9.63
C GLU A 132 8.48 2.06 8.83
N GLN A 133 8.16 0.79 8.63
CA GLN A 133 8.94 -0.15 7.84
C GLN A 133 8.01 -1.12 7.11
N GLU A 134 8.22 -1.26 5.80
CA GLU A 134 7.46 -2.20 4.99
C GLU A 134 7.75 -3.66 5.39
N ARG A 135 6.69 -4.43 5.56
CA ARG A 135 6.73 -5.88 5.76
C ARG A 135 5.90 -6.56 4.68
N LEU A 136 6.39 -6.47 3.47
CA LEU A 136 5.87 -7.13 2.29
C LEU A 136 6.91 -8.15 1.83
N GLY A 137 6.51 -9.40 1.59
CA GLY A 137 7.42 -10.45 1.14
C GLY A 137 8.08 -10.12 -0.20
N GLU A 138 9.24 -10.73 -0.45
CA GLU A 138 10.02 -10.50 -1.67
C GLU A 138 10.23 -11.78 -2.51
N ALA A 139 9.60 -12.89 -2.14
CA ALA A 139 9.71 -14.14 -2.90
C ALA A 139 9.26 -13.95 -4.36
N SER A 140 9.73 -14.83 -5.24
CA SER A 140 9.31 -14.84 -6.65
C SER A 140 7.87 -15.31 -6.84
N VAL A 141 7.30 -15.99 -5.85
CA VAL A 141 5.89 -16.35 -5.76
C VAL A 141 5.29 -15.61 -4.59
N GLN A 142 4.32 -14.75 -4.85
CA GLN A 142 3.59 -14.01 -3.82
C GLN A 142 2.10 -14.19 -4.00
N ALA A 143 1.40 -14.51 -2.93
CA ALA A 143 -0.04 -14.58 -2.89
C ALA A 143 -0.57 -13.59 -1.84
N PHE A 144 -1.57 -12.81 -2.24
CA PHE A 144 -2.22 -11.79 -1.43
C PHE A 144 -3.66 -12.20 -1.18
N GLU A 145 -4.02 -12.45 0.07
CA GLU A 145 -5.39 -12.68 0.48
C GLU A 145 -6.13 -11.36 0.59
N THR A 146 -7.22 -11.21 -0.16
CA THR A 146 -7.94 -9.95 -0.33
C THR A 146 -9.36 -9.95 0.27
N GLU A 147 -9.87 -11.08 0.77
CA GLU A 147 -11.24 -11.18 1.29
C GLU A 147 -11.55 -10.09 2.32
N GLY A 148 -10.64 -9.84 3.27
CA GLY A 148 -10.83 -8.83 4.30
C GLY A 148 -10.77 -7.38 3.81
N LEU A 149 -10.42 -7.13 2.55
CA LEU A 149 -10.44 -5.79 1.93
C LEU A 149 -11.74 -5.51 1.16
N ILE A 150 -12.54 -6.54 0.85
CA ILE A 150 -13.74 -6.35 0.01
C ILE A 150 -14.76 -5.49 0.74
N GLY A 151 -15.24 -4.47 0.01
CA GLY A 151 -16.16 -3.47 0.55
C GLY A 151 -15.51 -2.40 1.43
N ALA A 152 -14.19 -2.48 1.67
CA ALA A 152 -13.46 -1.44 2.38
C ALA A 152 -13.12 -0.28 1.44
N SER A 153 -13.21 0.97 1.92
CA SER A 153 -12.80 2.15 1.15
C SER A 153 -11.30 2.12 0.82
N SER A 154 -10.49 1.46 1.65
CA SER A 154 -9.06 1.30 1.46
C SER A 154 -8.65 0.30 0.36
N ALA A 155 -9.57 -0.58 -0.09
CA ALA A 155 -9.22 -1.66 -1.03
C ALA A 155 -8.52 -1.14 -2.30
N ALA A 156 -9.07 -0.08 -2.91
CA ALA A 156 -8.49 0.52 -4.10
C ALA A 156 -7.08 1.09 -3.85
N ALA A 157 -6.87 1.74 -2.71
CA ALA A 157 -5.57 2.29 -2.33
C ALA A 157 -4.52 1.19 -2.08
N VAL A 158 -4.90 0.11 -1.39
CA VAL A 158 -4.03 -1.05 -1.12
C VAL A 158 -3.66 -1.74 -2.43
N LEU A 159 -4.64 -2.05 -3.28
CA LEU A 159 -4.38 -2.72 -4.56
C LEU A 159 -3.53 -1.87 -5.48
N ALA A 160 -3.80 -0.56 -5.60
CA ALA A 160 -2.99 0.35 -6.39
C ALA A 160 -1.52 0.37 -5.91
N TYR A 161 -1.28 0.36 -4.62
CA TYR A 161 0.07 0.27 -4.08
C TYR A 161 0.74 -1.07 -4.42
N LEU A 162 0.04 -2.20 -4.22
CA LEU A 162 0.59 -3.52 -4.56
C LEU A 162 0.93 -3.63 -6.05
N PHE A 163 0.05 -3.14 -6.95
CA PHE A 163 0.36 -3.12 -8.38
C PHE A 163 1.56 -2.25 -8.70
N HIS A 164 1.71 -1.09 -8.07
CA HIS A 164 2.91 -0.25 -8.22
C HIS A 164 4.18 -1.00 -7.77
N ARG A 165 4.11 -1.74 -6.66
CA ARG A 165 5.23 -2.57 -6.18
C ARG A 165 5.54 -3.70 -7.15
N ILE A 166 4.53 -4.34 -7.72
CA ILE A 166 4.70 -5.41 -8.73
C ILE A 166 5.31 -4.81 -10.01
N GLU A 167 4.81 -3.67 -10.49
CA GLU A 167 5.35 -2.98 -11.66
C GLU A 167 6.85 -2.72 -11.53
N GLY A 168 7.28 -2.23 -10.37
CA GLY A 168 8.71 -2.01 -10.07
C GLY A 168 9.57 -3.28 -10.05
N ARG A 169 8.95 -4.48 -10.06
CA ARG A 169 9.64 -5.78 -10.13
C ARG A 169 9.65 -6.40 -11.52
N LEU A 170 8.95 -5.81 -12.49
CA LEU A 170 8.92 -6.31 -13.87
C LEU A 170 10.24 -5.97 -14.57
N ASP A 171 11.14 -6.92 -14.59
CA ASP A 171 12.51 -6.79 -15.14
C ASP A 171 12.67 -7.49 -16.50
N GLY A 172 11.57 -7.92 -17.13
CA GLY A 172 11.55 -8.73 -18.36
C GLY A 172 11.56 -10.22 -18.11
N SER A 173 11.66 -10.71 -16.87
CA SER A 173 11.44 -12.10 -16.54
C SER A 173 9.99 -12.52 -16.80
N PRO A 174 9.73 -13.78 -17.17
CA PRO A 174 8.37 -14.29 -17.32
C PRO A 174 7.58 -14.06 -16.03
N THR A 175 6.51 -13.29 -16.11
CA THR A 175 5.67 -12.93 -14.97
C THR A 175 4.24 -13.35 -15.22
N MET A 176 3.62 -13.98 -14.23
CA MET A 176 2.21 -14.33 -14.22
C MET A 176 1.49 -13.55 -13.11
N ILE A 177 0.41 -12.87 -13.47
CA ILE A 177 -0.49 -12.23 -12.50
C ILE A 177 -1.80 -13.01 -12.54
N ILE A 178 -2.23 -13.51 -11.41
CA ILE A 178 -3.47 -14.27 -11.23
C ILE A 178 -4.39 -13.40 -10.37
N ILE A 179 -5.62 -13.19 -10.82
CA ILE A 179 -6.65 -12.48 -10.05
C ILE A 179 -7.84 -13.41 -9.96
N ASP A 180 -8.09 -13.91 -8.74
CA ASP A 180 -9.26 -14.73 -8.45
C ASP A 180 -10.43 -13.83 -8.08
N GLU A 181 -11.63 -14.15 -8.63
CA GLU A 181 -12.88 -13.41 -8.41
C GLU A 181 -12.76 -11.88 -8.66
N GLY A 182 -12.00 -11.47 -9.66
CA GLY A 182 -11.66 -10.07 -9.97
C GLY A 182 -12.78 -9.21 -10.57
N TRP A 183 -14.07 -9.59 -10.42
CA TRP A 183 -15.26 -8.87 -10.92
C TRP A 183 -16.11 -8.24 -9.83
#